data_b13af4ff4f70838dcaab9fdf5107de03
#
_entry.id   b13af4ff4f70838dcaab9fdf5107de03
#
_cell.length_a   1.000
_cell.length_b   1.000
_cell.length_c   1.000
_cell.angle_alpha   90.00
_cell.angle_beta   90.00
_cell.angle_gamma   90.00
#
_symmetry.space_group_name_H-M   'P 1'
#
loop_
_entity.id
_entity.type
_entity.pdbx_description
1 polymer ?
#
loop_
_entity_poly.entity_id
_entity_poly.type
_entity_poly.pdbx_seq_one_letter_code
_entity_poly.pdbx_strand_id
1 'polypeptide(L)'
;MRKAIVITAAALVCSLSATAQTTDTMNRIEVCKQNYRTLFSGEALTGQGTDPEMMDILQKFIFGDVFQTGDLTIKQREMITCITLATMQTLPQLKAHAGAALNVGVTPEELREVMYLTAPFIGFPRC
;
A
#
# COMPACT_ATOMS: atom_id res chain seq x y z
N MET A 1 -37.02 -21.32 31.94
CA MET A 1 -35.65 -21.73 31.59
C MET A 1 -35.21 -21.45 30.14
N ARG A 2 -35.99 -20.70 29.30
CA ARG A 2 -35.62 -20.41 27.88
C ARG A 2 -34.98 -19.02 27.67
N LYS A 3 -35.00 -18.12 28.65
CA LYS A 3 -34.45 -16.74 28.50
C LYS A 3 -32.94 -16.61 28.80
N ALA A 4 -32.34 -17.53 29.53
CA ALA A 4 -30.92 -17.48 29.89
C ALA A 4 -29.98 -17.91 28.74
N ILE A 5 -30.45 -18.79 27.84
CA ILE A 5 -29.64 -19.34 26.75
C ILE A 5 -29.46 -18.32 25.60
N VAL A 6 -30.44 -17.41 25.38
CA VAL A 6 -30.38 -16.44 24.30
C VAL A 6 -29.38 -15.31 24.62
N ILE A 7 -29.22 -14.92 25.88
CA ILE A 7 -28.29 -13.87 26.29
C ILE A 7 -26.83 -14.32 26.17
N THR A 8 -26.53 -15.57 26.46
CA THR A 8 -25.18 -16.13 26.33
C THR A 8 -24.73 -16.26 24.86
N ALA A 9 -25.64 -16.65 23.96
CA ALA A 9 -25.32 -16.75 22.53
C ALA A 9 -25.04 -15.39 21.88
N ALA A 10 -25.80 -14.36 22.22
CA ALA A 10 -25.58 -13.00 21.70
C ALA A 10 -24.26 -12.38 22.20
N ALA A 11 -23.90 -12.60 23.46
CA ALA A 11 -22.63 -12.14 24.02
C ALA A 11 -21.43 -12.86 23.39
N LEU A 12 -21.54 -14.15 23.09
CA LEU A 12 -20.48 -14.93 22.47
C LEU A 12 -20.23 -14.52 21.01
N VAL A 13 -21.29 -14.25 20.25
CA VAL A 13 -21.19 -13.78 18.86
C VAL A 13 -20.57 -12.38 18.81
N CYS A 14 -20.93 -11.50 19.74
CA CYS A 14 -20.37 -10.14 19.80
C CYS A 14 -18.87 -10.16 20.17
N SER A 15 -18.43 -11.02 21.06
CA SER A 15 -17.03 -11.17 21.44
C SER A 15 -16.16 -11.76 20.32
N LEU A 16 -16.68 -12.72 19.55
CA LEU A 16 -16.00 -13.31 18.39
C LEU A 16 -15.83 -12.29 17.26
N SER A 17 -16.84 -11.46 17.01
CA SER A 17 -16.74 -10.41 15.99
C SER A 17 -15.71 -9.32 16.36
N ALA A 18 -15.64 -8.93 17.63
CA ALA A 18 -14.68 -7.95 18.11
C ALA A 18 -13.24 -8.46 18.03
N THR A 19 -12.99 -9.73 18.36
CA THR A 19 -11.65 -10.33 18.26
C THR A 19 -11.21 -10.50 16.81
N ALA A 20 -12.09 -10.88 15.90
CA ALA A 20 -11.78 -10.99 14.48
C ALA A 20 -11.42 -9.62 13.88
N GLN A 21 -12.16 -8.57 14.18
CA GLN A 21 -11.86 -7.21 13.71
C GLN A 21 -10.53 -6.67 14.25
N THR A 22 -10.20 -6.91 15.51
CA THR A 22 -8.91 -6.47 16.07
C THR A 22 -7.73 -7.20 15.44
N THR A 23 -7.86 -8.50 15.18
CA THR A 23 -6.81 -9.31 14.56
C THR A 23 -6.56 -8.86 13.11
N ASP A 24 -7.61 -8.60 12.34
CA ASP A 24 -7.50 -8.11 10.96
C ASP A 24 -6.83 -6.72 10.91
N THR A 25 -7.22 -5.81 11.80
CA THR A 25 -6.61 -4.48 11.90
C THR A 25 -5.12 -4.55 12.28
N MET A 26 -4.74 -5.42 13.19
CA MET A 26 -3.34 -5.62 13.58
C MET A 26 -2.51 -6.20 12.42
N ASN A 27 -3.05 -7.19 11.70
CA ASN A 27 -2.41 -7.75 10.53
C ASN A 27 -2.16 -6.67 9.45
N ARG A 28 -3.15 -5.84 9.16
CA ARG A 28 -3.06 -4.72 8.21
C ARG A 28 -1.95 -3.73 8.55
N ILE A 29 -1.76 -3.41 9.83
CA ILE A 29 -0.70 -2.49 10.28
C ILE A 29 0.68 -3.11 10.07
N GLU A 30 0.88 -4.36 10.44
CA GLU A 30 2.15 -5.05 10.25
C GLU A 30 2.51 -5.21 8.77
N VAL A 31 1.53 -5.57 7.94
CA VAL A 31 1.69 -5.64 6.48
C VAL A 31 2.07 -4.28 5.89
N CYS A 32 1.41 -3.20 6.31
CA CYS A 32 1.74 -1.83 5.91
C CYS A 32 3.21 -1.49 6.23
N LYS A 33 3.65 -1.73 7.45
CA LYS A 33 5.03 -1.48 7.89
C LYS A 33 6.04 -2.29 7.10
N GLN A 34 5.76 -3.57 6.86
CA GLN A 34 6.64 -4.44 6.10
C GLN A 34 6.77 -3.99 4.64
N ASN A 35 5.67 -3.72 3.95
CA ASN A 35 5.68 -3.24 2.58
C ASN A 35 6.44 -1.91 2.46
N TYR A 36 6.16 -0.97 3.36
CA TYR A 36 6.83 0.34 3.37
C TYR A 36 8.34 0.20 3.57
N ARG A 37 8.76 -0.63 4.51
CA ARG A 37 10.19 -0.90 4.77
C ARG A 37 10.87 -1.54 3.55
N THR A 38 10.22 -2.49 2.90
CA THR A 38 10.73 -3.14 1.69
C THR A 38 10.90 -2.15 0.52
N LEU A 39 9.95 -1.23 0.36
CA LEU A 39 9.94 -0.24 -0.73
C LEU A 39 10.92 0.91 -0.49
N PHE A 40 10.86 1.53 0.68
CA PHE A 40 11.53 2.80 0.95
C PHE A 40 12.67 2.71 1.96
N SER A 41 12.97 1.52 2.49
CA SER A 41 14.00 1.30 3.53
C SER A 41 13.80 2.16 4.79
N GLY A 42 12.56 2.62 5.04
CA GLY A 42 12.18 3.48 6.15
C GLY A 42 11.04 2.90 6.97
N GLU A 43 10.60 3.64 7.98
CA GLU A 43 9.49 3.25 8.85
C GLU A 43 8.19 3.94 8.43
N ALA A 44 7.10 3.15 8.37
CA ALA A 44 5.75 3.67 8.20
C ALA A 44 5.10 4.02 9.54
N LEU A 45 4.05 4.81 9.48
CA LEU A 45 3.19 5.14 10.63
C LEU A 45 3.98 5.75 11.79
N THR A 46 4.88 6.66 11.48
CA THR A 46 5.77 7.30 12.46
C THR A 46 5.10 8.41 13.25
N GLY A 47 3.93 8.87 12.83
CA GLY A 47 3.26 10.04 13.42
C GLY A 47 4.01 11.36 13.19
N GLN A 48 4.90 11.41 12.20
CA GLN A 48 5.71 12.58 11.88
C GLN A 48 5.29 13.20 10.54
N GLY A 49 5.68 14.45 10.33
CA GLY A 49 5.40 15.20 9.11
C GLY A 49 4.42 16.34 9.33
N THR A 50 4.05 17.01 8.25
CA THR A 50 3.15 18.18 8.28
C THR A 50 1.71 17.80 8.64
N ASP A 51 1.28 16.61 8.21
CA ASP A 51 -0.04 16.05 8.50
C ASP A 51 0.10 14.55 8.81
N PRO A 52 0.49 14.20 10.05
CA PRO A 52 0.76 12.82 10.42
C PRO A 52 -0.47 11.92 10.37
N GLU A 53 -1.66 12.45 10.70
CA GLU A 53 -2.90 11.67 10.66
C GLU A 53 -3.25 11.27 9.22
N MET A 54 -3.16 12.20 8.27
CA MET A 54 -3.42 11.94 6.87
C MET A 54 -2.38 11.00 6.27
N MET A 55 -1.10 11.16 6.62
CA MET A 55 -0.03 10.25 6.19
C MET A 55 -0.25 8.83 6.70
N ASP A 56 -0.68 8.66 7.93
CA ASP A 56 -1.01 7.36 8.50
C ASP A 56 -2.19 6.68 7.78
N ILE A 57 -3.24 7.44 7.45
CA ILE A 57 -4.38 6.95 6.66
C ILE A 57 -3.91 6.49 5.28
N LEU A 58 -3.16 7.33 4.58
CA LEU A 58 -2.64 7.07 3.25
C LEU A 58 -1.74 5.81 3.23
N GLN A 59 -0.81 5.71 4.16
CA GLN A 59 0.11 4.57 4.24
C GLN A 59 -0.62 3.26 4.54
N LYS A 60 -1.57 3.26 5.48
CA LYS A 60 -2.39 2.07 5.79
C LYS A 60 -3.22 1.65 4.58
N PHE A 61 -3.85 2.59 3.90
CA PHE A 61 -4.65 2.31 2.71
C PHE A 61 -3.81 1.74 1.57
N ILE A 62 -2.71 2.39 1.20
CA ILE A 62 -1.88 1.95 0.07
C ILE A 62 -1.15 0.66 0.41
N PHE A 63 -0.30 0.66 1.45
CA PHE A 63 0.63 -0.43 1.73
C PHE A 63 0.01 -1.55 2.58
N GLY A 64 -1.07 -1.26 3.33
CA GLY A 64 -1.79 -2.24 4.12
C GLY A 64 -2.93 -2.92 3.37
N ASP A 65 -3.64 -2.21 2.48
CA ASP A 65 -4.82 -2.75 1.77
C ASP A 65 -4.55 -2.95 0.29
N VAL A 66 -4.27 -1.87 -0.46
CA VAL A 66 -4.16 -1.92 -1.92
C VAL A 66 -3.04 -2.86 -2.37
N PHE A 67 -1.91 -2.83 -1.70
CA PHE A 67 -0.77 -3.70 -2.01
C PHE A 67 -0.99 -5.18 -1.68
N GLN A 68 -2.07 -5.53 -0.98
CA GLN A 68 -2.48 -6.91 -0.70
C GLN A 68 -3.64 -7.38 -1.58
N THR A 69 -4.24 -6.50 -2.39
CA THR A 69 -5.41 -6.83 -3.19
C THR A 69 -5.00 -7.40 -4.54
N GLY A 70 -5.46 -8.64 -4.85
CA GLY A 70 -5.18 -9.34 -6.11
C GLY A 70 -3.78 -9.94 -6.18
N ASP A 71 -3.37 -10.38 -7.39
CA ASP A 71 -2.22 -11.27 -7.60
C ASP A 71 -0.96 -10.58 -8.14
N LEU A 72 -0.97 -9.25 -8.31
CA LEU A 72 0.22 -8.54 -8.78
C LEU A 72 1.34 -8.59 -7.73
N THR A 73 2.53 -8.93 -8.19
CA THR A 73 3.74 -8.85 -7.35
C THR A 73 4.07 -7.41 -6.99
N ILE A 74 4.80 -7.21 -5.89
CA ILE A 74 5.24 -5.87 -5.47
C ILE A 74 6.07 -5.17 -6.56
N LYS A 75 6.89 -5.91 -7.30
CA LYS A 75 7.65 -5.44 -8.47
C LYS A 75 6.72 -4.88 -9.56
N GLN A 76 5.67 -5.61 -9.92
CA GLN A 76 4.70 -5.16 -10.92
C GLN A 76 3.92 -3.92 -10.45
N ARG A 77 3.56 -3.87 -9.16
CA ARG A 77 2.88 -2.71 -8.58
C ARG A 77 3.73 -1.45 -8.69
N GLU A 78 5.02 -1.52 -8.36
CA GLU A 78 5.92 -0.37 -8.49
C GLU A 78 6.14 0.06 -9.94
N MET A 79 6.25 -0.87 -10.88
CA MET A 79 6.31 -0.52 -12.32
C MET A 79 5.06 0.24 -12.77
N ILE A 80 3.87 -0.23 -12.39
CA ILE A 80 2.60 0.44 -12.69
C ILE A 80 2.52 1.81 -12.00
N THR A 81 2.96 1.90 -10.75
CA THR A 81 3.02 3.15 -10.00
C THR A 81 3.92 4.18 -10.71
N CYS A 82 5.09 3.77 -11.16
CA CYS A 82 6.01 4.64 -11.90
C CYS A 82 5.38 5.16 -13.20
N ILE A 83 4.73 4.28 -13.99
CA ILE A 83 4.01 4.68 -15.22
C ILE A 83 2.92 5.71 -14.89
N THR A 84 2.14 5.44 -13.85
CA THR A 84 1.04 6.33 -13.43
C THR A 84 1.55 7.69 -13.01
N LEU A 85 2.59 7.74 -12.17
CA LEU A 85 3.18 8.97 -11.68
C LEU A 85 3.87 9.78 -12.79
N ALA A 86 4.51 9.11 -13.76
CA ALA A 86 5.04 9.74 -14.95
C ALA A 86 3.92 10.38 -15.79
N THR A 87 2.84 9.65 -16.00
CA THR A 87 1.67 10.15 -16.74
C THR A 87 1.03 11.36 -16.05
N MET A 88 0.95 11.34 -14.73
CA MET A 88 0.43 12.44 -13.90
C MET A 88 1.42 13.61 -13.75
N GLN A 89 2.66 13.47 -14.20
CA GLN A 89 3.72 14.48 -14.06
C GLN A 89 4.04 14.83 -12.59
N THR A 90 3.87 13.90 -11.68
CA THR A 90 4.15 14.06 -10.24
C THR A 90 5.60 13.67 -9.93
N LEU A 91 6.54 14.49 -10.36
CA LEU A 91 7.98 14.20 -10.34
C LEU A 91 8.54 13.82 -8.94
N PRO A 92 8.16 14.47 -7.82
CA PRO A 92 8.65 14.07 -6.51
C PRO A 92 8.28 12.64 -6.12
N GLN A 93 7.03 12.23 -6.35
CA GLN A 93 6.58 10.87 -6.10
C GLN A 93 7.22 9.87 -7.07
N LEU A 94 7.32 10.22 -8.36
CA LEU A 94 7.99 9.38 -9.35
C LEU A 94 9.42 9.06 -8.93
N LYS A 95 10.17 10.06 -8.45
CA LYS A 95 11.54 9.84 -7.98
C LYS A 95 11.61 8.89 -6.78
N ALA A 96 10.70 9.02 -5.82
CA ALA A 96 10.64 8.14 -4.66
C ALA A 96 10.28 6.70 -5.07
N HIS A 97 9.27 6.53 -5.93
CA HIS A 97 8.81 5.22 -6.39
C HIS A 97 9.77 4.56 -7.39
N ALA A 98 10.52 5.32 -8.18
CA ALA A 98 11.61 4.76 -8.98
C ALA A 98 12.69 4.11 -8.09
N GLY A 99 13.05 4.74 -6.98
CA GLY A 99 13.93 4.14 -5.97
C GLY A 99 13.32 2.88 -5.35
N ALA A 100 12.04 2.92 -4.99
CA ALA A 100 11.31 1.77 -4.45
C ALA A 100 11.23 0.61 -5.46
N ALA A 101 11.02 0.90 -6.74
CA ALA A 101 11.03 -0.09 -7.81
C ALA A 101 12.38 -0.83 -7.88
N LEU A 102 13.49 -0.12 -7.80
CA LEU A 102 14.82 -0.73 -7.76
C LEU A 102 15.01 -1.60 -6.49
N ASN A 103 14.52 -1.16 -5.34
CA ASN A 103 14.60 -1.91 -4.09
C ASN A 103 13.85 -3.25 -4.14
N VAL A 104 12.80 -3.35 -4.95
CA VAL A 104 12.02 -4.58 -5.12
C VAL A 104 12.39 -5.38 -6.37
N GLY A 105 13.55 -5.07 -6.97
CA GLY A 105 14.15 -5.85 -8.04
C GLY A 105 13.71 -5.50 -9.46
N VAL A 106 13.16 -4.31 -9.68
CA VAL A 106 13.06 -3.75 -11.03
C VAL A 106 14.45 -3.34 -11.46
N THR A 107 14.89 -3.77 -12.65
CA THR A 107 16.20 -3.34 -13.16
C THR A 107 16.12 -1.92 -13.74
N PRO A 108 17.24 -1.18 -13.83
CA PRO A 108 17.27 0.12 -14.50
C PRO A 108 16.78 0.05 -15.95
N GLU A 109 17.05 -1.07 -16.64
CA GLU A 109 16.59 -1.32 -18.00
C GLU A 109 15.07 -1.47 -18.06
N GLU A 110 14.49 -2.30 -17.22
CA GLU A 110 13.03 -2.47 -17.11
C GLU A 110 12.36 -1.13 -16.77
N LEU A 111 12.92 -0.36 -15.82
CA LEU A 111 12.37 0.94 -15.44
C LEU A 111 12.40 1.92 -16.62
N ARG A 112 13.47 1.93 -17.42
CA ARG A 112 13.57 2.74 -18.63
C ARG A 112 12.54 2.31 -19.68
N GLU A 113 12.36 1.01 -19.88
CA GLU A 113 11.40 0.48 -20.86
C GLU A 113 9.96 0.84 -20.50
N VAL A 114 9.57 0.76 -19.22
CA VAL A 114 8.22 1.19 -18.80
C VAL A 114 8.02 2.69 -19.01
N MET A 115 9.06 3.51 -18.87
CA MET A 115 8.99 4.93 -19.21
C MET A 115 8.78 5.13 -20.72
N TYR A 116 9.49 4.38 -21.57
CA TYR A 116 9.28 4.46 -23.02
C TYR A 116 7.83 4.14 -23.42
N LEU A 117 7.19 3.19 -22.72
CA LEU A 117 5.79 2.85 -22.97
C LEU A 117 4.80 3.98 -22.61
N THR A 118 5.21 4.98 -21.84
CA THR A 118 4.38 6.17 -21.59
C THR A 118 4.35 7.15 -22.75
N ALA A 119 5.41 7.18 -23.58
CA ALA A 119 5.59 8.18 -24.64
C ALA A 119 4.43 8.26 -25.66
N PRO A 120 3.83 7.13 -26.12
CA PRO A 120 2.67 7.19 -27.03
C PRO A 120 1.44 7.85 -26.42
N PHE A 121 1.34 7.88 -25.09
CA PHE A 121 0.17 8.40 -24.36
C PHE A 121 0.34 9.84 -23.91
N ILE A 122 1.56 10.23 -23.51
CA ILE A 122 1.83 11.57 -22.92
C ILE A 122 2.74 12.44 -23.77
N GLY A 123 3.31 11.90 -24.84
CA GLY A 123 4.25 12.57 -25.73
C GLY A 123 5.68 12.64 -25.17
N PHE A 124 6.65 12.67 -26.07
CA PHE A 124 8.08 12.71 -25.73
C PHE A 124 8.49 13.80 -24.75
N PRO A 125 7.96 15.04 -24.83
CA PRO A 125 8.37 16.10 -23.90
C PRO A 125 8.04 15.83 -22.44
N ARG A 126 7.13 14.89 -22.16
CA ARG A 126 6.70 14.53 -20.80
C ARG A 126 7.24 13.16 -20.34
N CYS A 127 7.85 12.43 -21.23
CA CYS A 127 8.48 11.16 -20.95
C CYS A 127 9.96 11.38 -20.57
#